data_02faf64eb385554abe0b4f7c92736902
#
_entry.id   02faf64eb385554abe0b4f7c92736902
#
_cell.length_a   1.000
_cell.length_b   1.000
_cell.length_c   1.000
_cell.angle_alpha   90.00
_cell.angle_beta   90.00
_cell.angle_gamma   90.00
#
_symmetry.space_group_name_H-M   'P 1'
#
loop_
_entity.id
_entity.type
_entity.pdbx_description
1 polymer ?
#
loop_
_entity_poly.entity_id
_entity_poly.type
_entity_poly.pdbx_seq_one_letter_code
_entity_poly.pdbx_strand_id
1 'polypeptide(L)'
;MKIFTSAQIHELDKYTIEHEPISSLNLMERAAKALTRAIEEEWSNRTPVVVFAGPGNNGGDALAVARMLSEDGYDVSVYLFNVQNKLSADCLANKKRLLDAKRVKFTEITTNLDPPKLNAETLVVDGLFGSGLNKPLAGGFAAMVKYINQSPAKVVSIDIPSGLMTEDNSYNIHANIIRATLTLTLQQKKLSMLMADNQQYLGRLRVLDIRLSQEFIQNTECRCRILEENDIRPLLKSRSDFAHKGSMGNALLIAGSYGMGGASVLATKACLRTGAGKVTAHTPKRNYEIMQISVPEAVLQMDAEETIFSEPVDTEMFDALGVGPGLGQNETTAIALIAQLRRATCPLVIDADALNILSSHRAWMQQLPKNIIMTPHPKEFDRLAGNASSSCTERLMKASELAERLQAYIILKGHYSALCHPDGKIDFCSTGNSGMATAGSGDVLTGIITGLLARGYKQEDACRLGMHLHGLAGNLAAKDLGKESLIASDIIQYLPKAFLRLEE
;
A
#
# COMPACT_ATOMS: atom_id res chain seq x y z
N MET A 1 2.93 7.69 8.18
CA MET A 1 4.38 7.66 7.78
C MET A 1 4.56 8.30 6.42
N LYS A 2 5.41 9.33 6.26
CA LYS A 2 5.74 9.92 4.95
C LYS A 2 6.63 9.00 4.13
N ILE A 3 6.46 8.99 2.81
CA ILE A 3 7.30 8.24 1.86
C ILE A 3 8.15 9.25 1.10
N PHE A 4 9.43 9.27 1.39
CA PHE A 4 10.38 10.20 0.78
C PHE A 4 11.01 9.61 -0.49
N THR A 5 11.34 10.48 -1.44
CA THR A 5 12.18 10.16 -2.59
C THR A 5 13.63 9.90 -2.13
N SER A 6 14.44 9.26 -2.97
CA SER A 6 15.87 9.07 -2.70
C SER A 6 16.59 10.39 -2.37
N ALA A 7 16.25 11.47 -3.08
CA ALA A 7 16.80 12.81 -2.83
C ALA A 7 16.41 13.32 -1.43
N GLN A 8 15.13 13.21 -1.05
CA GLN A 8 14.65 13.64 0.26
C GLN A 8 15.23 12.80 1.42
N ILE A 9 15.47 11.50 1.20
CA ILE A 9 16.16 10.64 2.19
C ILE A 9 17.59 11.17 2.42
N HIS A 10 18.29 11.51 1.37
CA HIS A 10 19.64 12.08 1.48
C HIS A 10 19.67 13.44 2.20
N GLU A 11 18.67 14.30 1.91
CA GLU A 11 18.49 15.57 2.61
C GLU A 11 18.16 15.38 4.09
N LEU A 12 17.35 14.37 4.43
CA LEU A 12 17.02 14.03 5.83
C LEU A 12 18.26 13.59 6.61
N ASP A 13 19.13 12.76 6.02
CA ASP A 13 20.40 12.35 6.63
C ASP A 13 21.29 13.58 6.88
N LYS A 14 21.45 14.42 5.85
CA LYS A 14 22.25 15.65 5.93
C LYS A 14 21.71 16.60 7.02
N TYR A 15 20.39 16.85 7.02
CA TYR A 15 19.74 17.69 8.02
C TYR A 15 19.96 17.14 9.44
N THR A 16 19.84 15.83 9.62
CA THR A 16 20.06 15.18 10.92
C THR A 16 21.49 15.37 11.39
N ILE A 17 22.49 15.19 10.52
CA ILE A 17 23.91 15.40 10.82
C ILE A 17 24.16 16.85 11.26
N GLU A 18 23.59 17.82 10.57
CA GLU A 18 23.81 19.25 10.83
C GLU A 18 23.13 19.74 12.11
N HIS A 19 21.94 19.21 12.47
CA HIS A 19 21.12 19.72 13.57
C HIS A 19 21.19 18.89 14.85
N GLU A 20 21.63 17.64 14.79
CA GLU A 20 21.79 16.77 15.97
C GLU A 20 23.23 16.76 16.53
N PRO A 21 24.12 17.61 16.14
CA PRO A 21 25.59 17.57 16.15
C PRO A 21 26.20 16.15 16.20
N ILE A 22 25.78 15.31 15.26
CA ILE A 22 26.30 13.96 15.08
C ILE A 22 27.13 13.90 13.80
N SER A 23 28.27 13.20 13.81
CA SER A 23 29.01 12.96 12.56
C SER A 23 28.30 11.91 11.69
N SER A 24 28.48 11.98 10.36
CA SER A 24 27.97 10.97 9.41
C SER A 24 28.38 9.56 9.84
N LEU A 25 29.62 9.36 10.24
CA LEU A 25 30.14 8.08 10.73
C LEU A 25 29.42 7.58 11.98
N ASN A 26 29.04 8.47 12.91
CA ASN A 26 28.30 8.09 14.11
C ASN A 26 26.82 7.83 13.82
N LEU A 27 26.23 8.50 12.83
CA LEU A 27 24.90 8.18 12.36
C LEU A 27 24.86 6.79 11.72
N MET A 28 25.87 6.45 10.90
CA MET A 28 26.05 5.11 10.33
C MET A 28 26.26 4.04 11.42
N GLU A 29 27.04 4.33 12.48
CA GLU A 29 27.17 3.43 13.65
C GLU A 29 25.81 3.19 14.35
N ARG A 30 24.96 4.22 14.44
CA ARG A 30 23.61 4.10 15.00
C ARG A 30 22.73 3.17 14.12
N ALA A 31 22.78 3.35 12.81
CA ALA A 31 22.08 2.49 11.86
C ALA A 31 22.58 1.04 11.95
N ALA A 32 23.90 0.84 11.93
CA ALA A 32 24.53 -0.47 12.05
C ALA A 32 24.15 -1.20 13.35
N LYS A 33 24.08 -0.50 14.49
CA LYS A 33 23.61 -1.08 15.76
C LYS A 33 22.16 -1.57 15.67
N ALA A 34 21.28 -0.80 15.04
CA ALA A 34 19.88 -1.21 14.86
C ALA A 34 19.77 -2.44 13.94
N LEU A 35 20.54 -2.46 12.84
CA LEU A 35 20.64 -3.58 11.91
C LEU A 35 21.18 -4.84 12.59
N THR A 36 22.29 -4.72 13.32
CA THR A 36 22.92 -5.84 14.05
C THR A 36 21.93 -6.47 15.02
N ARG A 37 21.28 -5.68 15.87
CA ARG A 37 20.27 -6.17 16.82
C ARG A 37 19.12 -6.91 16.10
N ALA A 38 18.64 -6.36 14.98
CA ALA A 38 17.58 -6.99 14.24
C ALA A 38 18.00 -8.33 13.60
N ILE A 39 19.28 -8.50 13.25
CA ILE A 39 19.86 -9.76 12.79
C ILE A 39 19.98 -10.76 13.95
N GLU A 40 20.48 -10.33 15.11
CA GLU A 40 20.65 -11.16 16.30
C GLU A 40 19.33 -11.70 16.87
N GLU A 41 18.24 -10.95 16.73
CA GLU A 41 16.90 -11.40 17.10
C GLU A 41 16.41 -12.61 16.25
N GLU A 42 16.96 -12.81 15.05
CA GLU A 42 16.52 -13.82 14.09
C GLU A 42 17.51 -14.99 13.95
N TRP A 43 18.80 -14.73 14.09
CA TRP A 43 19.87 -15.71 13.90
C TRP A 43 20.85 -15.70 15.05
N SER A 44 21.17 -16.88 15.59
CA SER A 44 22.17 -17.01 16.64
C SER A 44 23.60 -16.91 16.09
N ASN A 45 24.56 -16.64 16.95
CA ASN A 45 26.00 -16.52 16.61
C ASN A 45 26.65 -17.83 16.10
N ARG A 46 25.91 -18.95 16.09
CA ARG A 46 26.33 -20.18 15.43
C ARG A 46 26.14 -20.15 13.91
N THR A 47 25.38 -19.18 13.40
CA THR A 47 25.12 -19.01 11.98
C THR A 47 26.33 -18.36 11.31
N PRO A 48 26.98 -18.99 10.32
CA PRO A 48 28.05 -18.35 9.57
C PRO A 48 27.50 -17.21 8.71
N VAL A 49 28.17 -16.07 8.75
CA VAL A 49 27.72 -14.84 8.07
C VAL A 49 28.67 -14.48 6.94
N VAL A 50 28.10 -14.26 5.76
CA VAL A 50 28.83 -13.74 4.58
C VAL A 50 28.25 -12.37 4.21
N VAL A 51 29.10 -11.33 4.32
CA VAL A 51 28.73 -9.95 4.02
C VAL A 51 29.24 -9.53 2.66
N PHE A 52 28.33 -9.10 1.79
CA PHE A 52 28.68 -8.45 0.52
C PHE A 52 28.49 -6.96 0.64
N ALA A 53 29.56 -6.21 0.67
CA ALA A 53 29.57 -4.76 0.82
C ALA A 53 29.89 -4.07 -0.50
N GLY A 54 29.13 -3.04 -0.86
CA GLY A 54 29.39 -2.17 -2.00
C GLY A 54 30.34 -1.00 -1.64
N PRO A 55 30.69 -0.15 -2.61
CA PRO A 55 31.64 0.95 -2.39
C PRO A 55 31.01 2.19 -1.73
N GLY A 56 29.69 2.27 -1.63
CA GLY A 56 28.94 3.40 -1.10
C GLY A 56 28.62 3.29 0.39
N ASN A 57 27.73 4.14 0.87
CA ASN A 57 27.32 4.18 2.28
C ASN A 57 26.64 2.89 2.74
N ASN A 58 25.81 2.26 1.90
CA ASN A 58 25.21 0.96 2.24
C ASN A 58 26.29 -0.12 2.49
N GLY A 59 27.39 -0.09 1.74
CA GLY A 59 28.56 -0.90 2.04
C GLY A 59 29.24 -0.52 3.35
N GLY A 60 29.26 0.76 3.69
CA GLY A 60 29.73 1.25 4.98
C GLY A 60 28.92 0.70 6.14
N ASP A 61 27.58 0.71 6.04
CA ASP A 61 26.67 0.08 7.01
C ASP A 61 26.96 -1.42 7.14
N ALA A 62 27.14 -2.12 6.00
CA ALA A 62 27.43 -3.55 6.00
C ALA A 62 28.77 -3.88 6.67
N LEU A 63 29.80 -3.07 6.45
CA LEU A 63 31.11 -3.23 7.12
C LEU A 63 31.02 -3.01 8.63
N ALA A 64 30.23 -2.01 9.07
CA ALA A 64 29.97 -1.76 10.47
C ALA A 64 29.18 -2.91 11.14
N VAL A 65 28.14 -3.42 10.46
CA VAL A 65 27.38 -4.61 10.88
C VAL A 65 28.30 -5.82 10.98
N ALA A 66 29.14 -6.07 9.97
CA ALA A 66 30.11 -7.18 9.99
C ALA A 66 31.05 -7.12 11.20
N ARG A 67 31.55 -5.92 11.54
CA ARG A 67 32.39 -5.72 12.72
C ARG A 67 31.63 -6.03 14.02
N MET A 68 30.42 -5.49 14.18
CA MET A 68 29.60 -5.70 15.39
C MET A 68 29.22 -7.18 15.54
N LEU A 69 28.75 -7.85 14.52
CA LEU A 69 28.45 -9.29 14.57
C LEU A 69 29.70 -10.10 14.96
N SER A 70 30.90 -9.74 14.46
CA SER A 70 32.14 -10.43 14.81
C SER A 70 32.55 -10.18 16.29
N GLU A 71 32.24 -8.99 16.82
CA GLU A 71 32.46 -8.65 18.24
C GLU A 71 31.54 -9.50 19.14
N ASP A 72 30.29 -9.82 18.63
CA ASP A 72 29.28 -10.64 19.31
C ASP A 72 29.44 -12.15 19.06
N GLY A 73 30.55 -12.54 18.43
CA GLY A 73 31.00 -13.93 18.32
C GLY A 73 30.52 -14.69 17.10
N TYR A 74 30.01 -14.02 16.07
CA TYR A 74 29.69 -14.66 14.78
C TYR A 74 30.94 -14.94 13.95
N ASP A 75 30.97 -16.06 13.20
CA ASP A 75 31.98 -16.29 12.15
C ASP A 75 31.62 -15.49 10.90
N VAL A 76 32.33 -14.37 10.66
CA VAL A 76 32.00 -13.39 9.65
C VAL A 76 33.06 -13.38 8.55
N SER A 77 32.64 -13.54 7.30
CA SER A 77 33.44 -13.33 6.09
C SER A 77 32.91 -12.13 5.32
N VAL A 78 33.78 -11.22 4.91
CA VAL A 78 33.42 -9.95 4.25
C VAL A 78 34.03 -9.87 2.86
N TYR A 79 33.22 -9.52 1.88
CA TYR A 79 33.59 -9.28 0.50
C TYR A 79 33.23 -7.84 0.13
N LEU A 80 34.25 -6.95 0.08
CA LEU A 80 34.08 -5.55 -0.30
C LEU A 80 34.35 -5.34 -1.78
N PHE A 81 33.35 -4.90 -2.53
CA PHE A 81 33.45 -4.59 -3.96
C PHE A 81 33.99 -3.18 -4.16
N ASN A 82 35.27 -3.06 -4.51
CA ASN A 82 35.96 -1.80 -4.78
C ASN A 82 36.54 -1.75 -6.22
N VAL A 83 35.73 -2.14 -7.20
CA VAL A 83 36.15 -2.29 -8.60
C VAL A 83 36.65 -0.99 -9.23
N GLN A 84 36.14 0.16 -8.79
CA GLN A 84 36.55 1.48 -9.30
C GLN A 84 37.63 2.14 -8.44
N ASN A 85 38.13 1.44 -7.43
CA ASN A 85 39.08 1.97 -6.43
C ASN A 85 38.61 3.29 -5.79
N LYS A 86 37.28 3.41 -5.54
CA LYS A 86 36.65 4.60 -4.97
C LYS A 86 35.57 4.17 -3.98
N LEU A 87 35.84 4.38 -2.70
CA LEU A 87 34.90 4.17 -1.61
C LEU A 87 34.35 5.51 -1.12
N SER A 88 33.14 5.51 -0.57
CA SER A 88 32.65 6.67 0.18
C SER A 88 33.49 6.87 1.46
N ALA A 89 33.51 8.10 1.98
CA ALA A 89 34.31 8.42 3.16
C ALA A 89 33.97 7.53 4.36
N ASP A 90 32.67 7.29 4.62
CA ASP A 90 32.22 6.45 5.71
C ASP A 90 32.47 4.97 5.48
N CYS A 91 32.38 4.49 4.21
CA CYS A 91 32.77 3.13 3.85
C CYS A 91 34.25 2.89 4.09
N LEU A 92 35.11 3.84 3.69
CA LEU A 92 36.56 3.76 3.95
C LEU A 92 36.88 3.76 5.45
N ALA A 93 36.23 4.60 6.24
CA ALA A 93 36.40 4.65 7.67
C ALA A 93 35.99 3.34 8.36
N ASN A 94 34.83 2.75 7.95
CA ASN A 94 34.37 1.47 8.49
C ASN A 94 35.22 0.29 8.02
N LYS A 95 35.77 0.33 6.77
CA LYS A 95 36.78 -0.63 6.34
C LYS A 95 38.00 -0.63 7.27
N LYS A 96 38.53 0.54 7.63
CA LYS A 96 39.65 0.65 8.54
C LYS A 96 39.30 0.08 9.93
N ARG A 97 38.17 0.49 10.52
CA ARG A 97 37.69 -0.03 11.81
C ARG A 97 37.53 -1.56 11.82
N LEU A 98 36.98 -2.12 10.75
CA LEU A 98 36.81 -3.56 10.58
C LEU A 98 38.14 -4.30 10.57
N LEU A 99 39.12 -3.80 9.80
CA LEU A 99 40.46 -4.39 9.70
C LEU A 99 41.26 -4.28 11.00
N ASP A 100 41.15 -3.14 11.71
CA ASP A 100 41.77 -2.93 12.99
C ASP A 100 41.27 -3.91 14.07
N ALA A 101 40.00 -4.33 14.00
CA ALA A 101 39.41 -5.31 14.93
C ALA A 101 39.99 -6.73 14.73
N LYS A 102 40.53 -7.09 13.57
CA LYS A 102 41.18 -8.39 13.24
C LYS A 102 40.33 -9.63 13.54
N ARG A 103 38.99 -9.53 13.44
CA ARG A 103 38.05 -10.62 13.84
C ARG A 103 37.32 -11.24 12.66
N VAL A 104 37.51 -10.72 11.43
CA VAL A 104 36.80 -11.16 10.22
C VAL A 104 37.74 -11.67 9.14
N LYS A 105 37.25 -12.58 8.30
CA LYS A 105 37.92 -12.93 7.04
C LYS A 105 37.52 -11.86 6.02
N PHE A 106 38.48 -11.05 5.57
CA PHE A 106 38.23 -9.91 4.70
C PHE A 106 38.85 -10.08 3.32
N THR A 107 38.05 -9.89 2.27
CA THR A 107 38.47 -9.91 0.88
C THR A 107 38.00 -8.63 0.18
N GLU A 108 38.93 -7.90 -0.41
CA GLU A 108 38.63 -6.75 -1.25
C GLU A 108 38.68 -7.16 -2.73
N ILE A 109 37.59 -6.89 -3.45
CA ILE A 109 37.39 -7.28 -4.84
C ILE A 109 37.64 -6.05 -5.71
N THR A 110 38.70 -6.06 -6.45
CA THR A 110 39.09 -5.00 -7.41
C THR A 110 38.96 -5.46 -8.86
N THR A 111 39.00 -6.76 -9.08
CA THR A 111 38.92 -7.39 -10.45
C THR A 111 37.99 -8.60 -10.40
N ASN A 112 38.53 -9.80 -10.41
CA ASN A 112 37.80 -11.04 -10.41
C ASN A 112 37.48 -11.51 -8.98
N LEU A 113 36.36 -12.14 -8.80
CA LEU A 113 35.95 -12.80 -7.56
C LEU A 113 35.79 -14.28 -7.79
N ASP A 114 36.40 -15.10 -6.93
CA ASP A 114 35.97 -16.46 -6.69
C ASP A 114 34.94 -16.44 -5.57
N PRO A 115 33.66 -16.67 -5.87
CA PRO A 115 32.60 -16.46 -4.88
C PRO A 115 32.65 -17.53 -3.79
N PRO A 116 32.40 -17.14 -2.51
CA PRO A 116 32.37 -18.11 -1.39
C PRO A 116 31.23 -19.12 -1.57
N LYS A 117 31.39 -20.33 -1.07
CA LYS A 117 30.29 -21.28 -1.02
C LYS A 117 29.19 -20.80 -0.08
N LEU A 118 27.97 -20.70 -0.60
CA LEU A 118 26.77 -20.33 0.15
C LEU A 118 25.88 -21.56 0.28
N ASN A 119 25.62 -22.00 1.50
CA ASN A 119 24.75 -23.13 1.80
C ASN A 119 23.50 -22.69 2.60
N ALA A 120 22.60 -23.63 2.93
CA ALA A 120 21.35 -23.33 3.61
C ALA A 120 21.53 -22.80 5.08
N GLU A 121 22.71 -23.04 5.68
CA GLU A 121 23.04 -22.56 7.01
C GLU A 121 23.65 -21.16 6.99
N THR A 122 24.13 -20.71 5.81
CA THR A 122 24.76 -19.40 5.63
C THR A 122 23.74 -18.28 5.68
N LEU A 123 24.03 -17.23 6.44
CA LEU A 123 23.36 -15.96 6.37
C LEU A 123 24.16 -15.01 5.47
N VAL A 124 23.55 -14.55 4.39
CA VAL A 124 24.09 -13.49 3.54
C VAL A 124 23.57 -12.15 4.02
N VAL A 125 24.45 -11.20 4.25
CA VAL A 125 24.12 -9.80 4.48
C VAL A 125 24.41 -9.03 3.17
N ASP A 126 23.35 -8.57 2.52
CA ASP A 126 23.38 -7.78 1.30
C ASP A 126 23.46 -6.29 1.63
N GLY A 127 24.65 -5.71 1.47
CA GLY A 127 24.93 -4.30 1.56
C GLY A 127 25.61 -3.74 0.30
N LEU A 128 25.35 -4.34 -0.88
CA LEU A 128 25.97 -3.88 -2.12
C LEU A 128 25.49 -2.49 -2.54
N PHE A 129 24.16 -2.27 -2.57
CA PHE A 129 23.56 -0.99 -2.93
C PHE A 129 22.32 -0.71 -2.07
N GLY A 130 22.16 0.55 -1.67
CA GLY A 130 21.02 1.04 -0.91
C GLY A 130 20.15 2.00 -1.74
N SER A 131 19.49 2.94 -1.06
CA SER A 131 18.54 3.92 -1.62
C SER A 131 19.11 4.86 -2.70
N GLY A 132 20.42 4.95 -2.84
CA GLY A 132 21.07 5.75 -3.88
C GLY A 132 21.16 5.10 -5.26
N LEU A 133 20.68 3.88 -5.46
CA LEU A 133 20.71 3.21 -6.75
C LEU A 133 19.69 3.84 -7.72
N ASN A 134 20.15 4.28 -8.90
CA ASN A 134 19.32 4.98 -9.89
C ASN A 134 19.37 4.35 -11.30
N LYS A 135 20.00 3.19 -11.45
CA LYS A 135 20.05 2.43 -12.70
C LYS A 135 20.17 0.94 -12.44
N PRO A 136 19.74 0.08 -13.37
CA PRO A 136 19.84 -1.36 -13.23
C PRO A 136 21.28 -1.83 -13.00
N LEU A 137 21.45 -2.85 -12.17
CA LEU A 137 22.75 -3.47 -11.95
C LEU A 137 23.24 -4.20 -13.20
N ALA A 138 24.54 -4.11 -13.46
CA ALA A 138 25.21 -4.73 -14.60
C ALA A 138 26.57 -5.35 -14.19
N GLY A 139 27.21 -6.08 -15.09
CA GLY A 139 28.55 -6.64 -14.91
C GLY A 139 28.69 -7.54 -13.69
N GLY A 140 29.78 -7.39 -12.95
CA GLY A 140 30.11 -8.21 -11.78
C GLY A 140 29.07 -8.14 -10.66
N PHE A 141 28.45 -6.99 -10.44
CA PHE A 141 27.36 -6.86 -9.44
C PHE A 141 26.14 -7.67 -9.84
N ALA A 142 25.73 -7.64 -11.12
CA ALA A 142 24.60 -8.45 -11.59
C ALA A 142 24.92 -9.94 -11.51
N ALA A 143 26.15 -10.36 -11.80
CA ALA A 143 26.59 -11.75 -11.66
C ALA A 143 26.54 -12.21 -10.20
N MET A 144 26.98 -11.35 -9.25
CA MET A 144 26.92 -11.66 -7.82
C MET A 144 25.49 -11.77 -7.32
N VAL A 145 24.59 -10.85 -7.70
CA VAL A 145 23.18 -10.93 -7.37
C VAL A 145 22.55 -12.26 -7.84
N LYS A 146 22.85 -12.68 -9.07
CA LYS A 146 22.37 -13.97 -9.60
C LYS A 146 22.95 -15.15 -8.82
N TYR A 147 24.23 -15.10 -8.47
CA TYR A 147 24.86 -16.13 -7.63
C TYR A 147 24.20 -16.27 -6.28
N ILE A 148 23.97 -15.14 -5.58
CA ILE A 148 23.28 -15.12 -4.27
C ILE A 148 21.87 -15.68 -4.42
N ASN A 149 21.10 -15.23 -5.41
CA ASN A 149 19.73 -15.67 -5.64
C ASN A 149 19.58 -17.15 -6.00
N GLN A 150 20.62 -17.76 -6.55
CA GLN A 150 20.67 -19.19 -6.89
C GLN A 150 21.12 -20.07 -5.72
N SER A 151 21.69 -19.47 -4.67
CA SER A 151 22.12 -20.18 -3.47
C SER A 151 20.93 -20.53 -2.56
N PRO A 152 21.03 -21.56 -1.70
CA PRO A 152 20.03 -21.84 -0.69
C PRO A 152 20.17 -20.99 0.58
N ALA A 153 21.09 -20.03 0.63
CA ALA A 153 21.36 -19.19 1.77
C ALA A 153 20.19 -18.27 2.11
N LYS A 154 20.05 -17.91 3.38
CA LYS A 154 19.14 -16.85 3.80
C LYS A 154 19.80 -15.50 3.54
N VAL A 155 19.00 -14.53 3.07
CA VAL A 155 19.51 -13.20 2.70
C VAL A 155 18.82 -12.13 3.52
N VAL A 156 19.63 -11.30 4.20
CA VAL A 156 19.18 -10.06 4.83
C VAL A 156 19.70 -8.88 4.00
N SER A 157 18.80 -8.06 3.46
CA SER A 157 19.17 -6.85 2.76
C SER A 157 19.13 -5.64 3.68
N ILE A 158 20.21 -4.87 3.68
CA ILE A 158 20.32 -3.60 4.40
C ILE A 158 19.64 -2.51 3.57
N ASP A 159 18.71 -1.79 4.20
CA ASP A 159 17.92 -0.68 3.69
C ASP A 159 16.96 -1.06 2.56
N ILE A 160 17.45 -1.60 1.45
CA ILE A 160 16.68 -2.04 0.29
C ILE A 160 17.43 -3.19 -0.41
N PRO A 161 16.76 -4.23 -0.93
CA PRO A 161 17.43 -5.29 -1.68
C PRO A 161 18.24 -4.72 -2.83
N SER A 162 19.53 -5.07 -2.88
CA SER A 162 20.43 -4.54 -3.92
C SER A 162 19.91 -4.85 -5.31
N GLY A 163 19.89 -3.84 -6.16
CA GLY A 163 19.28 -3.88 -7.48
C GLY A 163 17.86 -3.32 -7.54
N LEU A 164 17.12 -3.24 -6.45
CA LEU A 164 15.83 -2.57 -6.38
C LEU A 164 16.04 -1.06 -6.21
N MET A 165 15.44 -0.24 -7.06
CA MET A 165 15.44 1.22 -6.92
C MET A 165 14.32 1.67 -5.97
N THR A 166 14.52 2.80 -5.30
CA THR A 166 13.60 3.32 -4.26
C THR A 166 12.21 3.68 -4.77
N GLU A 167 12.10 4.07 -6.03
CA GLU A 167 10.87 4.62 -6.62
C GLU A 167 10.38 3.74 -7.78
N ASP A 168 10.78 4.06 -9.00
CA ASP A 168 10.31 3.38 -10.21
C ASP A 168 11.25 2.25 -10.65
N ASN A 169 10.69 1.07 -10.84
CA ASN A 169 11.38 -0.12 -11.32
C ASN A 169 10.83 -0.63 -12.67
N SER A 170 10.04 0.16 -13.38
CA SER A 170 9.39 -0.23 -14.63
C SER A 170 10.37 -0.65 -15.71
N TYR A 171 11.55 -0.03 -15.73
CA TYR A 171 12.63 -0.31 -16.68
C TYR A 171 13.80 -1.08 -16.05
N ASN A 172 13.60 -1.66 -14.88
CA ASN A 172 14.66 -2.38 -14.18
C ASN A 172 14.87 -3.80 -14.75
N ILE A 173 16.07 -4.33 -14.56
CA ILE A 173 16.40 -5.72 -14.89
C ILE A 173 16.09 -6.60 -13.68
N HIS A 174 14.87 -7.13 -13.62
CA HIS A 174 14.35 -7.91 -12.50
C HIS A 174 15.23 -9.10 -12.06
N ALA A 175 15.95 -9.73 -13.01
CA ALA A 175 16.90 -10.80 -12.70
C ALA A 175 18.13 -10.35 -11.90
N ASN A 176 18.40 -9.04 -11.85
CA ASN A 176 19.54 -8.43 -11.18
C ASN A 176 19.16 -7.77 -9.85
N ILE A 177 18.05 -8.18 -9.25
CA ILE A 177 17.57 -7.72 -7.94
C ILE A 177 17.71 -8.86 -6.93
N ILE A 178 18.28 -8.60 -5.78
CA ILE A 178 18.36 -9.54 -4.65
C ILE A 178 16.94 -9.96 -4.21
N ARG A 179 16.78 -11.26 -3.96
CA ARG A 179 15.60 -11.83 -3.31
C ARG A 179 15.89 -12.04 -1.84
N ALA A 180 15.56 -11.06 -1.03
CA ALA A 180 15.80 -11.12 0.40
C ALA A 180 14.83 -12.09 1.12
N THR A 181 15.31 -12.70 2.19
CA THR A 181 14.46 -13.37 3.20
C THR A 181 13.88 -12.32 4.16
N LEU A 182 14.68 -11.30 4.46
CA LEU A 182 14.34 -10.18 5.32
C LEU A 182 14.96 -8.89 4.78
N THR A 183 14.17 -7.85 4.66
CA THR A 183 14.65 -6.49 4.37
C THR A 183 14.55 -5.64 5.62
N LEU A 184 15.67 -5.10 6.06
CA LEU A 184 15.78 -4.17 7.19
C LEU A 184 15.93 -2.75 6.65
N THR A 185 14.80 -2.06 6.48
CA THR A 185 14.79 -0.70 5.92
C THR A 185 14.94 0.34 7.03
N LEU A 186 15.73 1.38 6.74
CA LEU A 186 16.08 2.41 7.71
C LEU A 186 15.05 3.55 7.68
N GLN A 187 14.55 3.92 8.86
CA GLN A 187 13.65 5.01 9.19
C GLN A 187 12.26 4.96 8.51
N GLN A 188 12.20 4.72 7.21
CA GLN A 188 10.97 4.81 6.43
C GLN A 188 10.93 3.74 5.33
N LYS A 189 9.73 3.30 4.96
CA LYS A 189 9.52 2.52 3.74
C LYS A 189 9.78 3.38 2.50
N LYS A 190 10.28 2.75 1.44
CA LYS A 190 10.45 3.37 0.13
C LYS A 190 9.23 3.04 -0.74
N LEU A 191 8.94 3.89 -1.74
CA LEU A 191 7.75 3.72 -2.59
C LEU A 191 7.71 2.35 -3.27
N SER A 192 8.86 1.89 -3.78
CA SER A 192 8.98 0.58 -4.44
C SER A 192 8.59 -0.61 -3.55
N MET A 193 8.71 -0.47 -2.22
CA MET A 193 8.35 -1.52 -1.26
C MET A 193 6.83 -1.70 -1.11
N LEU A 194 6.03 -0.74 -1.58
CA LEU A 194 4.57 -0.80 -1.56
C LEU A 194 3.99 -1.41 -2.84
N MET A 195 4.82 -1.62 -3.85
CA MET A 195 4.41 -2.14 -5.16
C MET A 195 4.41 -3.67 -5.16
N ALA A 196 3.27 -4.26 -5.56
CA ALA A 196 3.09 -5.72 -5.57
C ALA A 196 4.13 -6.44 -6.46
N ASP A 197 4.57 -5.82 -7.56
CA ASP A 197 5.58 -6.37 -8.46
C ASP A 197 6.90 -6.66 -7.75
N ASN A 198 7.22 -5.88 -6.72
CA ASN A 198 8.49 -5.91 -5.99
C ASN A 198 8.45 -6.81 -4.74
N GLN A 199 7.28 -7.32 -4.35
CA GLN A 199 7.14 -8.12 -3.12
C GLN A 199 8.04 -9.35 -3.10
N GLN A 200 8.27 -9.97 -4.25
CA GLN A 200 9.15 -11.14 -4.39
C GLN A 200 10.62 -10.89 -4.01
N TYR A 201 11.04 -9.61 -3.95
CA TYR A 201 12.41 -9.22 -3.61
C TYR A 201 12.58 -8.87 -2.13
N LEU A 202 11.50 -8.47 -1.46
CA LEU A 202 11.56 -7.88 -0.11
C LEU A 202 11.65 -8.92 1.01
N GLY A 203 11.07 -10.12 0.81
CA GLY A 203 10.84 -11.05 1.91
C GLY A 203 9.99 -10.40 3.02
N ARG A 204 10.31 -10.69 4.28
CA ARG A 204 9.74 -9.94 5.41
C ARG A 204 10.34 -8.55 5.45
N LEU A 205 9.51 -7.52 5.59
CA LEU A 205 9.95 -6.12 5.67
C LEU A 205 9.84 -5.60 7.10
N ARG A 206 10.96 -5.10 7.63
CA ARG A 206 11.01 -4.48 8.96
C ARG A 206 11.60 -3.07 8.85
N VAL A 207 10.91 -2.09 9.40
CA VAL A 207 11.39 -0.70 9.50
C VAL A 207 12.15 -0.54 10.81
N LEU A 208 13.36 -0.04 10.73
CA LEU A 208 14.21 0.26 11.88
C LEU A 208 14.28 1.77 12.09
N ASP A 209 13.86 2.22 13.27
CA ASP A 209 14.02 3.61 13.68
C ASP A 209 15.49 3.88 14.05
N ILE A 210 16.16 4.72 13.28
CA ILE A 210 17.52 5.18 13.51
C ILE A 210 17.58 6.62 14.04
N ARG A 211 16.43 7.13 14.48
CA ARG A 211 16.25 8.46 15.10
C ARG A 211 16.73 9.60 14.22
N LEU A 212 16.29 9.61 12.96
CA LEU A 212 16.47 10.77 12.09
C LEU A 212 15.58 11.93 12.53
N SER A 213 15.92 13.14 12.12
CA SER A 213 15.23 14.38 12.53
C SER A 213 13.72 14.31 12.31
N GLN A 214 12.96 14.29 13.40
CA GLN A 214 11.50 14.33 13.36
C GLN A 214 11.01 15.69 12.85
N GLU A 215 11.73 16.76 13.11
CA GLU A 215 11.41 18.10 12.61
C GLU A 215 11.44 18.13 11.08
N PHE A 216 12.52 17.62 10.47
CA PHE A 216 12.58 17.50 9.01
C PHE A 216 11.46 16.64 8.45
N ILE A 217 11.22 15.47 9.08
CA ILE A 217 10.16 14.56 8.64
C ILE A 217 8.78 15.25 8.70
N GLN A 218 8.49 16.01 9.74
CA GLN A 218 7.21 16.70 9.89
C GLN A 218 7.05 17.85 8.90
N ASN A 219 8.10 18.65 8.67
CA ASN A 219 8.04 19.89 7.89
C ASN A 219 8.24 19.66 6.39
N THR A 220 8.86 18.57 5.96
CA THR A 220 9.08 18.30 4.53
C THR A 220 7.81 17.80 3.86
N GLU A 221 7.36 18.47 2.81
CA GLU A 221 6.26 18.00 1.99
C GLU A 221 6.62 16.74 1.22
N CYS A 222 5.68 15.81 1.11
CA CYS A 222 5.83 14.60 0.31
C CYS A 222 4.56 14.33 -0.51
N ARG A 223 4.75 13.73 -1.68
CA ARG A 223 3.64 13.30 -2.53
C ARG A 223 2.91 12.09 -1.99
N CYS A 224 3.65 11.17 -1.36
CA CYS A 224 3.17 9.87 -0.92
C CYS A 224 3.30 9.72 0.59
N ARG A 225 2.28 9.14 1.24
CA ARG A 225 2.36 8.73 2.65
C ARG A 225 1.58 7.45 2.91
N ILE A 226 1.95 6.72 3.94
CA ILE A 226 1.15 5.63 4.49
C ILE A 226 0.31 6.20 5.63
N LEU A 227 -0.98 5.96 5.58
CA LEU A 227 -1.91 6.30 6.66
C LEU A 227 -1.66 5.39 7.87
N GLU A 228 -1.47 5.99 9.01
CA GLU A 228 -1.34 5.31 10.29
C GLU A 228 -2.60 5.55 11.14
N GLU A 229 -2.81 4.75 12.17
CA GLU A 229 -4.01 4.88 13.03
C GLU A 229 -4.15 6.29 13.60
N ASN A 230 -3.03 6.93 13.94
CA ASN A 230 -3.01 8.32 14.41
C ASN A 230 -3.46 9.36 13.37
N ASP A 231 -3.39 9.04 12.07
CA ASP A 231 -3.93 9.89 11.01
C ASP A 231 -5.44 9.71 10.84
N ILE A 232 -5.97 8.54 11.22
CA ILE A 232 -7.34 8.11 10.99
C ILE A 232 -8.23 8.41 12.20
N ARG A 233 -7.77 8.15 13.41
CA ARG A 233 -8.54 8.33 14.65
C ARG A 233 -9.15 9.75 14.78
N PRO A 234 -8.43 10.84 14.50
CA PRO A 234 -8.98 12.19 14.58
C PRO A 234 -10.10 12.49 13.55
N LEU A 235 -10.19 11.67 12.48
CA LEU A 235 -11.25 11.84 11.48
C LEU A 235 -12.59 11.33 11.97
N LEU A 236 -12.61 10.42 12.96
CA LEU A 236 -13.83 9.81 13.45
C LEU A 236 -14.68 10.85 14.18
N LYS A 237 -15.88 11.11 13.66
CA LYS A 237 -16.83 12.03 14.27
C LYS A 237 -17.57 11.33 15.42
N SER A 238 -17.55 11.93 16.59
CA SER A 238 -18.36 11.48 17.73
C SER A 238 -19.85 11.57 17.41
N ARG A 239 -20.63 10.60 17.89
CA ARG A 239 -22.07 10.60 17.73
C ARG A 239 -22.70 11.35 18.91
N SER A 240 -23.55 12.36 18.66
CA SER A 240 -24.26 13.08 19.69
C SER A 240 -25.31 12.16 20.34
N ASP A 241 -25.52 12.31 21.64
CA ASP A 241 -26.61 11.60 22.38
C ASP A 241 -27.99 11.93 21.85
N PHE A 242 -28.14 13.09 21.22
CA PHE A 242 -29.39 13.54 20.59
C PHE A 242 -29.52 13.18 19.11
N ALA A 243 -28.58 12.37 18.59
CA ALA A 243 -28.61 11.96 17.19
C ALA A 243 -29.88 11.11 16.90
N HIS A 244 -30.51 11.39 15.78
CA HIS A 244 -31.65 10.65 15.29
C HIS A 244 -31.40 10.24 13.82
N LYS A 245 -32.23 9.33 13.27
CA LYS A 245 -32.05 8.81 11.91
C LYS A 245 -31.94 9.89 10.83
N GLY A 246 -32.60 11.04 11.01
CA GLY A 246 -32.52 12.16 10.06
C GLY A 246 -31.23 12.95 10.12
N SER A 247 -30.58 13.02 11.32
CA SER A 247 -29.27 13.71 11.47
C SER A 247 -28.08 12.84 11.12
N MET A 248 -28.28 11.55 10.89
CA MET A 248 -27.21 10.60 10.56
C MET A 248 -27.11 10.30 9.06
N GLY A 249 -27.81 11.09 8.23
CA GLY A 249 -27.74 11.04 6.78
C GLY A 249 -28.63 9.98 6.12
N ASN A 250 -28.87 10.20 4.85
CA ASN A 250 -29.72 9.37 3.99
C ASN A 250 -28.91 8.93 2.75
N ALA A 251 -28.56 7.67 2.65
CA ALA A 251 -27.78 7.11 1.57
C ALA A 251 -28.67 6.44 0.51
N LEU A 252 -28.33 6.60 -0.77
CA LEU A 252 -28.86 5.83 -1.87
C LEU A 252 -27.78 4.87 -2.39
N LEU A 253 -28.16 3.61 -2.60
CA LEU A 253 -27.33 2.60 -3.27
C LEU A 253 -28.07 2.09 -4.50
N ILE A 254 -27.50 2.25 -5.69
CA ILE A 254 -27.99 1.69 -6.94
C ILE A 254 -27.11 0.49 -7.27
N ALA A 255 -27.65 -0.72 -7.03
CA ALA A 255 -26.83 -1.93 -7.07
C ALA A 255 -27.69 -3.17 -7.36
N GLY A 256 -27.03 -4.19 -7.89
CA GLY A 256 -27.64 -5.48 -8.20
C GLY A 256 -28.36 -5.50 -9.56
N SER A 257 -28.26 -6.63 -10.22
CA SER A 257 -29.05 -7.05 -11.36
C SER A 257 -29.48 -8.50 -11.15
N TYR A 258 -30.24 -9.06 -12.06
CA TYR A 258 -30.64 -10.46 -11.98
C TYR A 258 -29.40 -11.37 -11.94
N GLY A 259 -29.30 -12.20 -10.90
CA GLY A 259 -28.14 -13.05 -10.64
C GLY A 259 -27.02 -12.38 -9.80
N MET A 260 -27.07 -11.06 -9.60
CA MET A 260 -26.09 -10.30 -8.80
C MET A 260 -26.71 -9.52 -7.63
N GLY A 261 -27.86 -9.94 -7.12
CA GLY A 261 -28.55 -9.34 -5.97
C GLY A 261 -27.71 -9.35 -4.68
N GLY A 262 -26.80 -10.30 -4.54
CA GLY A 262 -25.87 -10.36 -3.41
C GLY A 262 -24.97 -9.14 -3.25
N ALA A 263 -24.58 -8.49 -4.36
CA ALA A 263 -23.79 -7.26 -4.34
C ALA A 263 -24.58 -6.10 -3.70
N SER A 264 -25.87 -5.98 -4.04
CA SER A 264 -26.77 -4.99 -3.42
C SER A 264 -26.93 -5.26 -1.92
N VAL A 265 -27.07 -6.52 -1.50
CA VAL A 265 -27.15 -6.91 -0.08
C VAL A 265 -25.89 -6.51 0.68
N LEU A 266 -24.70 -6.83 0.15
CA LEU A 266 -23.42 -6.55 0.81
C LEU A 266 -23.17 -5.04 0.95
N ALA A 267 -23.36 -4.28 -0.14
CA ALA A 267 -23.17 -2.83 -0.12
C ALA A 267 -24.15 -2.14 0.85
N THR A 268 -25.43 -2.56 0.85
CA THR A 268 -26.46 -1.98 1.72
C THR A 268 -26.21 -2.28 3.19
N LYS A 269 -25.86 -3.52 3.54
CA LYS A 269 -25.48 -3.90 4.91
C LYS A 269 -24.26 -3.12 5.39
N ALA A 270 -23.24 -2.99 4.56
CA ALA A 270 -22.03 -2.25 4.89
C ALA A 270 -22.32 -0.76 5.14
N CYS A 271 -23.18 -0.15 4.32
CA CYS A 271 -23.61 1.22 4.47
C CYS A 271 -24.36 1.44 5.82
N LEU A 272 -25.28 0.56 6.17
CA LEU A 272 -25.98 0.60 7.47
C LEU A 272 -25.00 0.45 8.64
N ARG A 273 -24.04 -0.49 8.54
CA ARG A 273 -23.03 -0.74 9.59
C ARG A 273 -22.05 0.41 9.78
N THR A 274 -21.92 1.32 8.81
CA THR A 274 -21.17 2.58 8.99
C THR A 274 -21.94 3.66 9.73
N GLY A 275 -23.18 3.40 10.09
CA GLY A 275 -23.98 4.28 10.94
C GLY A 275 -24.79 5.33 10.18
N ALA A 276 -25.00 5.18 8.87
CA ALA A 276 -25.98 5.97 8.11
C ALA A 276 -27.37 5.83 8.73
N GLY A 277 -28.10 6.94 8.85
CA GLY A 277 -29.38 6.97 9.53
C GLY A 277 -30.53 6.35 8.76
N LYS A 278 -30.45 6.44 7.42
CA LYS A 278 -31.34 5.78 6.45
C LYS A 278 -30.51 5.30 5.28
N VAL A 279 -30.86 4.15 4.77
CA VAL A 279 -30.27 3.62 3.54
C VAL A 279 -31.41 3.13 2.64
N THR A 280 -31.44 3.67 1.43
CA THR A 280 -32.34 3.22 0.36
C THR A 280 -31.53 2.43 -0.64
N ALA A 281 -31.97 1.22 -0.95
CA ALA A 281 -31.43 0.41 -2.01
C ALA A 281 -32.35 0.47 -3.23
N HIS A 282 -31.85 0.99 -4.34
CA HIS A 282 -32.51 0.91 -5.65
C HIS A 282 -31.98 -0.29 -6.42
N THR A 283 -32.88 -1.20 -6.78
CA THR A 283 -32.52 -2.49 -7.39
C THR A 283 -33.67 -3.00 -8.25
N PRO A 284 -33.44 -3.88 -9.25
CA PRO A 284 -34.48 -4.51 -10.05
C PRO A 284 -35.49 -5.28 -9.19
N LYS A 285 -36.75 -5.36 -9.68
CA LYS A 285 -37.86 -5.98 -8.94
C LYS A 285 -37.59 -7.40 -8.47
N ARG A 286 -36.84 -8.20 -9.24
CA ARG A 286 -36.47 -9.58 -8.87
C ARG A 286 -35.63 -9.68 -7.60
N ASN A 287 -35.01 -8.60 -7.15
CA ASN A 287 -34.23 -8.57 -5.93
C ASN A 287 -35.05 -8.21 -4.68
N TYR A 288 -36.37 -7.95 -4.81
CA TYR A 288 -37.21 -7.53 -3.68
C TYR A 288 -37.13 -8.47 -2.49
N GLU A 289 -37.41 -9.75 -2.69
CA GLU A 289 -37.46 -10.73 -1.59
C GLU A 289 -36.10 -10.89 -0.92
N ILE A 290 -35.02 -11.04 -1.71
CA ILE A 290 -33.68 -11.20 -1.14
C ILE A 290 -33.27 -9.97 -0.30
N MET A 291 -33.60 -8.77 -0.76
CA MET A 291 -33.28 -7.55 -0.05
C MET A 291 -34.07 -7.42 1.24
N GLN A 292 -35.40 -7.65 1.23
CA GLN A 292 -36.26 -7.59 2.41
C GLN A 292 -35.90 -8.62 3.47
N ILE A 293 -35.52 -9.83 3.03
CA ILE A 293 -35.07 -10.90 3.95
C ILE A 293 -33.69 -10.60 4.53
N SER A 294 -32.76 -10.17 3.68
CA SER A 294 -31.36 -10.03 4.06
C SER A 294 -31.04 -8.71 4.75
N VAL A 295 -31.76 -7.62 4.43
CA VAL A 295 -31.49 -6.26 4.94
C VAL A 295 -32.81 -5.56 5.31
N PRO A 296 -33.53 -6.04 6.33
CA PRO A 296 -34.84 -5.50 6.71
C PRO A 296 -34.80 -4.04 7.16
N GLU A 297 -33.64 -3.52 7.53
CA GLU A 297 -33.45 -2.14 7.95
C GLU A 297 -33.39 -1.15 6.76
N ALA A 298 -33.20 -1.63 5.52
CA ALA A 298 -33.11 -0.80 4.34
C ALA A 298 -34.51 -0.48 3.76
N VAL A 299 -34.65 0.73 3.24
CA VAL A 299 -35.80 1.08 2.39
C VAL A 299 -35.50 0.57 0.98
N LEU A 300 -36.49 -0.05 0.34
CA LEU A 300 -36.33 -0.49 -1.04
C LEU A 300 -37.10 0.44 -2.00
N GLN A 301 -36.39 0.82 -3.07
CA GLN A 301 -36.96 1.47 -4.23
C GLN A 301 -36.74 0.54 -5.43
N MET A 302 -37.80 0.03 -6.00
CA MET A 302 -37.73 -0.90 -7.13
C MET A 302 -37.56 -0.15 -8.44
N ASP A 303 -36.69 -0.66 -9.32
CA ASP A 303 -36.58 -0.23 -10.70
C ASP A 303 -37.88 -0.53 -11.47
N ALA A 304 -38.08 0.14 -12.59
CA ALA A 304 -39.22 -0.15 -13.49
C ALA A 304 -39.10 -1.56 -14.11
N GLU A 305 -37.87 -2.01 -14.31
CA GLU A 305 -37.59 -3.31 -14.93
C GLU A 305 -37.41 -4.44 -13.90
N GLU A 306 -37.64 -5.67 -14.36
CA GLU A 306 -37.56 -6.86 -13.51
C GLU A 306 -36.10 -7.26 -13.16
N THR A 307 -35.15 -7.04 -14.09
CA THR A 307 -33.84 -7.70 -14.05
C THR A 307 -32.65 -6.75 -14.10
N ILE A 308 -32.84 -5.49 -14.45
CA ILE A 308 -31.77 -4.52 -14.71
C ILE A 308 -32.11 -3.15 -14.12
N PHE A 309 -31.08 -2.33 -13.94
CA PHE A 309 -31.24 -0.89 -13.72
C PHE A 309 -31.56 -0.21 -15.06
N SER A 310 -32.71 0.48 -15.16
CA SER A 310 -33.24 0.97 -16.42
C SER A 310 -33.48 2.48 -16.48
N GLU A 311 -33.65 3.14 -15.33
CA GLU A 311 -33.95 4.57 -15.31
C GLU A 311 -33.31 5.28 -14.09
N PRO A 312 -32.89 6.56 -14.27
CA PRO A 312 -32.28 7.30 -13.18
C PRO A 312 -33.27 7.63 -12.05
N VAL A 313 -32.75 7.64 -10.83
CA VAL A 313 -33.45 7.97 -9.59
C VAL A 313 -33.20 9.42 -9.24
N ASP A 314 -34.22 10.13 -8.74
CA ASP A 314 -34.05 11.45 -8.15
C ASP A 314 -33.19 11.39 -6.87
N THR A 315 -32.17 12.25 -6.80
CA THR A 315 -31.19 12.27 -5.71
C THR A 315 -31.35 13.45 -4.75
N GLU A 316 -32.32 14.33 -4.92
CA GLU A 316 -32.48 15.54 -4.09
C GLU A 316 -32.65 15.25 -2.60
N MET A 317 -33.23 14.10 -2.24
CA MET A 317 -33.47 13.70 -0.86
C MET A 317 -32.29 12.91 -0.22
N PHE A 318 -31.22 12.66 -0.96
CA PHE A 318 -30.11 11.84 -0.50
C PHE A 318 -28.84 12.65 -0.26
N ASP A 319 -28.13 12.30 0.80
CA ASP A 319 -26.85 12.93 1.18
C ASP A 319 -25.66 12.28 0.50
N ALA A 320 -25.80 11.06 -0.03
CA ALA A 320 -24.78 10.36 -0.80
C ALA A 320 -25.40 9.28 -1.71
N LEU A 321 -24.72 9.01 -2.83
CA LEU A 321 -25.05 7.95 -3.78
C LEU A 321 -23.84 7.03 -4.00
N GLY A 322 -24.05 5.73 -3.80
CA GLY A 322 -23.14 4.66 -4.27
C GLY A 322 -23.76 3.92 -5.45
N VAL A 323 -23.02 3.71 -6.53
CA VAL A 323 -23.52 3.05 -7.71
C VAL A 323 -22.50 2.08 -8.32
N GLY A 324 -23.00 0.93 -8.79
CA GLY A 324 -22.22 0.02 -9.61
C GLY A 324 -22.09 -1.43 -9.16
N PRO A 325 -22.10 -1.76 -7.86
CA PRO A 325 -21.99 -3.16 -7.41
C PRO A 325 -23.06 -4.05 -8.08
N GLY A 326 -22.60 -5.01 -8.88
CA GLY A 326 -23.49 -5.97 -9.55
C GLY A 326 -24.54 -5.39 -10.49
N LEU A 327 -24.26 -4.22 -11.07
CA LEU A 327 -25.26 -3.48 -11.88
C LEU A 327 -25.54 -4.12 -13.25
N GLY A 328 -24.58 -4.90 -13.77
CA GLY A 328 -24.56 -5.38 -15.14
C GLY A 328 -24.08 -4.30 -16.12
N GLN A 329 -23.85 -4.69 -17.38
CA GLN A 329 -23.20 -3.83 -18.38
C GLN A 329 -23.99 -3.78 -19.70
N ASN A 330 -25.31 -3.99 -19.67
CA ASN A 330 -26.11 -3.86 -20.89
C ASN A 330 -26.33 -2.39 -21.25
N GLU A 331 -26.73 -2.13 -22.51
CA GLU A 331 -26.86 -0.79 -23.07
C GLU A 331 -27.90 0.07 -22.34
N THR A 332 -29.02 -0.52 -21.95
CA THR A 332 -30.10 0.19 -21.21
C THR A 332 -29.55 0.67 -19.87
N THR A 333 -28.83 -0.20 -19.15
CA THR A 333 -28.18 0.15 -17.88
C THR A 333 -27.09 1.21 -18.08
N ALA A 334 -26.35 1.16 -19.19
CA ALA A 334 -25.33 2.18 -19.49
C ALA A 334 -25.95 3.57 -19.71
N ILE A 335 -27.04 3.65 -20.45
CA ILE A 335 -27.77 4.90 -20.69
C ILE A 335 -28.39 5.44 -19.39
N ALA A 336 -29.00 4.58 -18.58
CA ALA A 336 -29.55 4.96 -17.29
C ALA A 336 -28.46 5.45 -16.33
N LEU A 337 -27.30 4.77 -16.29
CA LEU A 337 -26.17 5.14 -15.46
C LEU A 337 -25.64 6.55 -15.79
N ILE A 338 -25.35 6.85 -17.06
CA ILE A 338 -24.82 8.18 -17.41
C ILE A 338 -25.86 9.27 -17.12
N ALA A 339 -27.13 9.00 -17.32
CA ALA A 339 -28.21 9.93 -16.95
C ALA A 339 -28.25 10.14 -15.43
N GLN A 340 -28.06 9.09 -14.63
CA GLN A 340 -27.95 9.15 -13.17
C GLN A 340 -26.77 10.00 -12.71
N LEU A 341 -25.57 9.71 -13.25
CA LEU A 341 -24.35 10.42 -12.87
C LEU A 341 -24.39 11.92 -13.15
N ARG A 342 -25.03 12.31 -14.28
CA ARG A 342 -25.23 13.72 -14.64
C ARG A 342 -26.22 14.47 -13.76
N ARG A 343 -27.22 13.78 -13.23
CA ARG A 343 -28.30 14.35 -12.42
C ARG A 343 -28.02 14.33 -10.93
N ALA A 344 -26.96 13.61 -10.51
CA ALA A 344 -26.65 13.48 -9.10
C ALA A 344 -26.31 14.83 -8.47
N THR A 345 -27.03 15.16 -7.40
CA THR A 345 -26.87 16.41 -6.64
C THR A 345 -26.07 16.21 -5.36
N CYS A 346 -25.76 14.97 -5.01
CA CYS A 346 -25.03 14.57 -3.81
C CYS A 346 -23.68 13.91 -4.13
N PRO A 347 -22.77 13.77 -3.16
CA PRO A 347 -21.50 13.04 -3.31
C PRO A 347 -21.70 11.63 -3.87
N LEU A 348 -20.79 11.23 -4.77
CA LEU A 348 -20.88 9.99 -5.56
C LEU A 348 -19.74 9.03 -5.27
N VAL A 349 -20.08 7.74 -5.14
CA VAL A 349 -19.14 6.60 -5.19
C VAL A 349 -19.48 5.73 -6.40
N ILE A 350 -18.50 5.49 -7.26
CA ILE A 350 -18.63 4.72 -8.49
C ILE A 350 -17.69 3.50 -8.41
N ASP A 351 -18.24 2.29 -8.52
CA ASP A 351 -17.46 1.05 -8.42
C ASP A 351 -17.91 0.01 -9.47
N ALA A 352 -17.16 -1.05 -9.60
CA ALA A 352 -17.52 -2.28 -10.29
C ALA A 352 -18.08 -2.07 -11.71
N ASP A 353 -19.30 -2.52 -11.98
CA ASP A 353 -19.90 -2.44 -13.33
C ASP A 353 -20.11 -1.01 -13.81
N ALA A 354 -20.32 -0.04 -12.93
CA ALA A 354 -20.37 1.36 -13.33
C ALA A 354 -19.01 1.84 -13.86
N LEU A 355 -17.89 1.41 -13.29
CA LEU A 355 -16.56 1.68 -13.83
C LEU A 355 -16.32 0.96 -15.17
N ASN A 356 -16.80 -0.27 -15.30
CA ASN A 356 -16.72 -1.03 -16.55
C ASN A 356 -17.49 -0.34 -17.68
N ILE A 357 -18.71 0.16 -17.41
CA ILE A 357 -19.51 0.94 -18.36
C ILE A 357 -18.77 2.20 -18.78
N LEU A 358 -18.22 2.97 -17.82
CA LEU A 358 -17.43 4.17 -18.11
C LEU A 358 -16.18 3.85 -18.94
N SER A 359 -15.55 2.70 -18.74
CA SER A 359 -14.39 2.26 -19.52
C SER A 359 -14.74 1.99 -20.99
N SER A 360 -15.94 1.50 -21.26
CA SER A 360 -16.46 1.29 -22.62
C SER A 360 -16.92 2.59 -23.29
N HIS A 361 -17.26 3.61 -22.50
CA HIS A 361 -17.79 4.90 -22.95
C HIS A 361 -16.96 6.06 -22.42
N ARG A 362 -15.64 6.06 -22.66
CA ARG A 362 -14.67 6.99 -22.04
C ARG A 362 -15.00 8.47 -22.21
N ALA A 363 -15.64 8.86 -23.30
CA ALA A 363 -16.08 10.24 -23.50
C ALA A 363 -17.04 10.72 -22.40
N TRP A 364 -17.75 9.81 -21.74
CA TRP A 364 -18.66 10.15 -20.65
C TRP A 364 -17.92 10.58 -19.37
N MET A 365 -16.66 10.16 -19.18
CA MET A 365 -15.86 10.58 -18.02
C MET A 365 -15.67 12.09 -17.94
N GLN A 366 -15.67 12.80 -19.08
CA GLN A 366 -15.57 14.25 -19.10
C GLN A 366 -16.83 14.97 -18.59
N GLN A 367 -17.92 14.24 -18.43
CA GLN A 367 -19.24 14.75 -18.02
C GLN A 367 -19.53 14.42 -16.55
N LEU A 368 -18.61 13.76 -15.86
CA LEU A 368 -18.76 13.42 -14.45
C LEU A 368 -18.63 14.66 -13.57
N PRO A 369 -19.37 14.73 -12.45
CA PRO A 369 -19.17 15.78 -11.45
C PRO A 369 -17.77 15.73 -10.86
N LYS A 370 -17.29 16.86 -10.36
CA LYS A 370 -16.04 16.91 -9.58
C LYS A 370 -16.21 16.23 -8.21
N ASN A 371 -15.06 15.86 -7.62
CA ASN A 371 -14.99 15.26 -6.29
C ASN A 371 -15.74 13.92 -6.15
N ILE A 372 -16.00 13.22 -7.25
CA ILE A 372 -16.48 11.84 -7.20
C ILE A 372 -15.42 10.91 -6.64
N ILE A 373 -15.84 9.78 -6.10
CA ILE A 373 -14.95 8.72 -5.62
C ILE A 373 -15.10 7.53 -6.56
N MET A 374 -13.98 7.05 -7.09
CA MET A 374 -13.89 5.82 -7.89
C MET A 374 -13.07 4.78 -7.14
N THR A 375 -13.51 3.51 -7.15
CA THR A 375 -12.86 2.44 -6.39
C THR A 375 -12.41 1.27 -7.26
N PRO A 376 -11.63 1.49 -8.34
CA PRO A 376 -11.23 0.42 -9.24
C PRO A 376 -10.25 -0.56 -8.61
N HIS A 377 -10.40 -1.85 -8.92
CA HIS A 377 -9.30 -2.80 -8.81
C HIS A 377 -8.33 -2.67 -10.02
N PRO A 378 -7.09 -3.22 -9.98
CA PRO A 378 -6.09 -2.98 -11.02
C PRO A 378 -6.59 -3.19 -12.47
N LYS A 379 -7.36 -4.26 -12.72
CA LYS A 379 -7.88 -4.55 -14.07
C LYS A 379 -9.00 -3.60 -14.50
N GLU A 380 -9.85 -3.14 -13.57
CA GLU A 380 -10.86 -2.10 -13.83
C GLU A 380 -10.18 -0.79 -14.18
N PHE A 381 -9.14 -0.43 -13.42
CA PHE A 381 -8.38 0.78 -13.69
C PHE A 381 -7.70 0.74 -15.06
N ASP A 382 -7.05 -0.36 -15.42
CA ASP A 382 -6.40 -0.51 -16.73
C ASP A 382 -7.41 -0.36 -17.89
N ARG A 383 -8.66 -0.85 -17.72
CA ARG A 383 -9.74 -0.60 -18.68
C ARG A 383 -10.13 0.88 -18.76
N LEU A 384 -10.29 1.56 -17.61
CA LEU A 384 -10.57 3.00 -17.54
C LEU A 384 -9.47 3.83 -18.20
N ALA A 385 -8.21 3.50 -17.93
CA ALA A 385 -7.05 4.17 -18.51
C ALA A 385 -6.87 3.90 -20.01
N GLY A 386 -7.43 2.81 -20.51
CA GLY A 386 -7.45 2.48 -21.92
C GLY A 386 -6.36 1.57 -22.41
N ASN A 387 -5.41 1.26 -21.60
CA ASN A 387 -4.32 0.33 -21.88
C ASN A 387 -3.84 -0.30 -20.58
N ALA A 388 -3.38 -1.54 -20.67
CA ALA A 388 -2.76 -2.22 -19.56
C ALA A 388 -1.51 -1.48 -19.12
N SER A 389 -1.31 -1.39 -17.81
CA SER A 389 -0.07 -0.86 -17.25
C SER A 389 0.98 -1.97 -17.18
N SER A 390 2.22 -1.65 -17.51
CA SER A 390 3.35 -2.59 -17.50
C SER A 390 3.86 -2.88 -16.08
N SER A 391 3.56 -2.00 -15.12
CA SER A 391 3.96 -2.14 -13.73
C SER A 391 2.94 -1.51 -12.76
N CYS A 392 3.05 -1.87 -11.48
CA CYS A 392 2.24 -1.24 -10.43
C CYS A 392 2.57 0.25 -10.27
N THR A 393 3.82 0.65 -10.47
CA THR A 393 4.23 2.06 -10.43
C THR A 393 3.60 2.85 -11.57
N GLU A 394 3.64 2.34 -12.80
CA GLU A 394 2.99 2.98 -13.94
C GLU A 394 1.48 3.13 -13.72
N ARG A 395 0.83 2.09 -13.21
CA ARG A 395 -0.61 2.12 -12.89
C ARG A 395 -0.93 3.19 -11.85
N LEU A 396 -0.12 3.29 -10.80
CA LEU A 396 -0.28 4.28 -9.74
C LEU A 396 -0.15 5.71 -10.29
N MET A 397 0.85 5.96 -11.14
CA MET A 397 1.04 7.28 -11.75
C MET A 397 -0.13 7.65 -12.68
N LYS A 398 -0.58 6.72 -13.54
CA LYS A 398 -1.78 6.92 -14.37
C LYS A 398 -3.04 7.18 -13.53
N ALA A 399 -3.16 6.51 -12.37
CA ALA A 399 -4.30 6.74 -11.47
C ALA A 399 -4.25 8.15 -10.85
N SER A 400 -3.08 8.61 -10.45
CA SER A 400 -2.89 9.98 -9.96
C SER A 400 -3.18 11.01 -11.05
N GLU A 401 -2.66 10.85 -12.26
CA GLU A 401 -2.94 11.74 -13.40
C GLU A 401 -4.43 11.77 -13.76
N LEU A 402 -5.11 10.62 -13.69
CA LEU A 402 -6.56 10.54 -13.94
C LEU A 402 -7.34 11.26 -12.84
N ALA A 403 -6.94 11.12 -11.57
CA ALA A 403 -7.55 11.80 -10.43
C ALA A 403 -7.41 13.34 -10.56
N GLU A 404 -6.23 13.82 -10.90
CA GLU A 404 -5.96 15.25 -11.15
C GLU A 404 -6.80 15.78 -12.33
N ARG A 405 -6.83 15.06 -13.46
CA ARG A 405 -7.55 15.45 -14.67
C ARG A 405 -9.06 15.51 -14.47
N LEU A 406 -9.62 14.54 -13.76
CA LEU A 406 -11.06 14.47 -13.49
C LEU A 406 -11.46 15.26 -12.25
N GLN A 407 -10.51 15.78 -11.48
CA GLN A 407 -10.74 16.35 -10.16
C GLN A 407 -11.54 15.40 -9.26
N ALA A 408 -11.10 14.12 -9.23
CA ALA A 408 -11.76 13.01 -8.56
C ALA A 408 -10.83 12.33 -7.55
N TYR A 409 -11.40 11.60 -6.62
CA TYR A 409 -10.67 10.70 -5.73
C TYR A 409 -10.67 9.29 -6.33
N ILE A 410 -9.50 8.67 -6.49
CA ILE A 410 -9.40 7.31 -7.04
C ILE A 410 -8.74 6.40 -6.01
N ILE A 411 -9.48 5.40 -5.53
CA ILE A 411 -8.95 4.34 -4.67
C ILE A 411 -8.55 3.16 -5.56
N LEU A 412 -7.27 3.04 -5.84
CA LEU A 412 -6.71 1.87 -6.52
C LEU A 412 -6.55 0.73 -5.51
N LYS A 413 -7.43 -0.27 -5.61
CA LYS A 413 -7.47 -1.40 -4.67
C LYS A 413 -6.24 -2.30 -4.78
N GLY A 414 -5.65 -2.70 -3.65
CA GLY A 414 -4.48 -3.57 -3.56
C GLY A 414 -4.11 -3.91 -2.13
N HIS A 415 -2.98 -4.59 -1.92
CA HIS A 415 -2.45 -4.84 -0.57
C HIS A 415 -2.19 -3.52 0.18
N TYR A 416 -1.55 -2.58 -0.47
CA TYR A 416 -1.53 -1.17 -0.07
C TYR A 416 -2.48 -0.44 -1.01
N SER A 417 -3.77 -0.36 -0.64
CA SER A 417 -4.73 0.43 -1.43
C SER A 417 -4.28 1.89 -1.46
N ALA A 418 -4.22 2.47 -2.67
CA ALA A 418 -3.73 3.82 -2.88
C ALA A 418 -4.89 4.77 -3.20
N LEU A 419 -5.07 5.80 -2.38
CA LEU A 419 -5.97 6.91 -2.63
C LEU A 419 -5.21 8.01 -3.39
N CYS A 420 -5.52 8.18 -4.66
CA CYS A 420 -5.02 9.27 -5.48
C CYS A 420 -5.98 10.47 -5.35
N HIS A 421 -5.44 11.61 -4.95
CA HIS A 421 -6.18 12.85 -4.71
C HIS A 421 -6.22 13.76 -5.94
N PRO A 422 -7.22 14.67 -6.03
CA PRO A 422 -7.29 15.68 -7.10
C PRO A 422 -6.09 16.63 -7.16
N ASP A 423 -5.33 16.78 -6.07
CA ASP A 423 -4.13 17.62 -5.96
C ASP A 423 -2.82 16.86 -6.23
N GLY A 424 -2.90 15.62 -6.66
CA GLY A 424 -1.74 14.77 -7.00
C GLY A 424 -1.08 14.06 -5.82
N LYS A 425 -1.55 14.26 -4.59
CA LYS A 425 -1.09 13.49 -3.42
C LYS A 425 -1.60 12.06 -3.46
N ILE A 426 -0.90 11.16 -2.78
CA ILE A 426 -1.23 9.75 -2.72
C ILE A 426 -1.13 9.26 -1.28
N ASP A 427 -2.24 8.76 -0.75
CA ASP A 427 -2.30 8.12 0.56
C ASP A 427 -2.38 6.60 0.40
N PHE A 428 -1.50 5.85 1.06
CA PHE A 428 -1.55 4.40 1.10
C PHE A 428 -2.20 3.91 2.39
N CYS A 429 -3.12 2.98 2.27
CA CYS A 429 -3.69 2.28 3.41
C CYS A 429 -2.91 0.98 3.67
N SER A 430 -2.49 0.77 4.91
CA SER A 430 -1.73 -0.41 5.33
C SER A 430 -2.57 -1.47 6.06
N THR A 431 -3.86 -1.21 6.28
CA THR A 431 -4.78 -2.20 6.85
C THR A 431 -5.34 -3.11 5.76
N GLY A 432 -5.70 -4.31 6.15
CA GLY A 432 -6.16 -5.36 5.25
C GLY A 432 -5.18 -6.54 5.17
N ASN A 433 -5.66 -7.64 4.61
CA ASN A 433 -4.88 -8.86 4.46
C ASN A 433 -5.32 -9.67 3.23
N SER A 434 -4.55 -10.70 2.87
CA SER A 434 -4.80 -11.51 1.69
C SER A 434 -6.12 -12.31 1.72
N GLY A 435 -6.68 -12.58 2.91
CA GLY A 435 -7.98 -13.24 3.04
C GLY A 435 -9.15 -12.39 2.50
N MET A 436 -8.97 -11.07 2.40
CA MET A 436 -9.96 -10.17 1.82
C MET A 436 -10.03 -10.24 0.28
N ALA A 437 -9.19 -11.04 -0.36
CA ALA A 437 -9.22 -11.30 -1.81
C ALA A 437 -10.37 -12.27 -2.16
N THR A 438 -11.60 -11.87 -1.83
CA THR A 438 -12.84 -12.62 -2.03
C THR A 438 -13.88 -11.76 -2.74
N ALA A 439 -14.81 -12.41 -3.45
CA ALA A 439 -15.92 -11.72 -4.11
C ALA A 439 -16.77 -10.94 -3.10
N GLY A 440 -17.22 -9.74 -3.48
CA GLY A 440 -18.06 -8.88 -2.64
C GLY A 440 -17.28 -7.95 -1.69
N SER A 441 -15.97 -8.15 -1.48
CA SER A 441 -15.16 -7.26 -0.64
C SER A 441 -15.15 -5.81 -1.15
N GLY A 442 -15.15 -5.60 -2.47
CA GLY A 442 -15.31 -4.28 -3.10
C GLY A 442 -16.67 -3.66 -2.83
N ASP A 443 -17.75 -4.45 -2.92
CA ASP A 443 -19.12 -3.99 -2.67
C ASP A 443 -19.27 -3.49 -1.22
N VAL A 444 -18.60 -4.16 -0.28
CA VAL A 444 -18.53 -3.73 1.14
C VAL A 444 -17.84 -2.38 1.24
N LEU A 445 -16.69 -2.17 0.57
CA LEU A 445 -15.98 -0.89 0.58
C LEU A 445 -16.85 0.24 0.02
N THR A 446 -17.56 0.00 -1.08
CA THR A 446 -18.50 0.95 -1.68
C THR A 446 -19.60 1.34 -0.69
N GLY A 447 -20.19 0.37 0.00
CA GLY A 447 -21.18 0.61 1.05
C GLY A 447 -20.62 1.44 2.21
N ILE A 448 -19.41 1.14 2.69
CA ILE A 448 -18.74 1.87 3.77
C ILE A 448 -18.55 3.34 3.38
N ILE A 449 -17.95 3.60 2.23
CA ILE A 449 -17.65 4.97 1.78
C ILE A 449 -18.95 5.76 1.56
N THR A 450 -19.97 5.16 0.94
CA THR A 450 -21.28 5.79 0.76
C THR A 450 -21.93 6.15 2.08
N GLY A 451 -21.86 5.25 3.07
CA GLY A 451 -22.40 5.50 4.41
C GLY A 451 -21.67 6.63 5.15
N LEU A 452 -20.35 6.72 5.01
CA LEU A 452 -19.57 7.82 5.59
C LEU A 452 -19.91 9.16 4.94
N LEU A 453 -20.03 9.20 3.60
CA LEU A 453 -20.45 10.41 2.87
C LEU A 453 -21.84 10.86 3.33
N ALA A 454 -22.79 9.95 3.42
CA ALA A 454 -24.15 10.27 3.92
C ALA A 454 -24.14 10.86 5.33
N ARG A 455 -23.23 10.42 6.19
CA ARG A 455 -22.98 11.01 7.53
C ARG A 455 -22.30 12.37 7.49
N GLY A 456 -22.08 12.97 6.33
CA GLY A 456 -21.48 14.28 6.16
C GLY A 456 -19.94 14.31 6.28
N TYR A 457 -19.26 13.19 6.10
CA TYR A 457 -17.80 13.21 5.92
C TYR A 457 -17.45 13.81 4.57
N LYS A 458 -16.38 14.60 4.51
CA LYS A 458 -15.81 15.04 3.24
C LYS A 458 -15.28 13.84 2.45
N GLN A 459 -15.20 13.95 1.13
CA GLN A 459 -14.76 12.86 0.26
C GLN A 459 -13.40 12.29 0.67
N GLU A 460 -12.44 13.17 0.95
CA GLU A 460 -11.11 12.77 1.40
C GLU A 460 -11.14 11.93 2.68
N ASP A 461 -11.85 12.43 3.68
CA ASP A 461 -11.97 11.76 4.99
C ASP A 461 -12.75 10.45 4.88
N ALA A 462 -13.81 10.42 4.05
CA ALA A 462 -14.60 9.22 3.79
C ALA A 462 -13.74 8.13 3.09
N CYS A 463 -12.87 8.52 2.15
CA CYS A 463 -11.93 7.60 1.52
C CYS A 463 -10.92 7.04 2.52
N ARG A 464 -10.23 7.90 3.28
CA ARG A 464 -9.22 7.49 4.27
C ARG A 464 -9.80 6.58 5.35
N LEU A 465 -10.87 7.04 5.98
CA LEU A 465 -11.55 6.29 7.03
C LEU A 465 -12.18 5.01 6.49
N GLY A 466 -12.80 5.06 5.31
CA GLY A 466 -13.42 3.91 4.66
C GLY A 466 -12.44 2.80 4.32
N MET A 467 -11.30 3.13 3.70
CA MET A 467 -10.23 2.18 3.44
C MET A 467 -9.69 1.55 4.72
N HIS A 468 -9.44 2.39 5.74
CA HIS A 468 -8.89 1.92 7.02
C HIS A 468 -9.86 0.99 7.76
N LEU A 469 -11.12 1.37 7.90
CA LEU A 469 -12.17 0.57 8.55
C LEU A 469 -12.39 -0.77 7.83
N HIS A 470 -12.46 -0.74 6.50
CA HIS A 470 -12.60 -1.94 5.68
C HIS A 470 -11.44 -2.91 5.92
N GLY A 471 -10.20 -2.42 5.85
CA GLY A 471 -9.02 -3.24 6.08
C GLY A 471 -8.89 -3.70 7.53
N LEU A 472 -9.18 -2.85 8.52
CA LEU A 472 -9.14 -3.19 9.94
C LEU A 472 -10.19 -4.25 10.30
N ALA A 473 -11.41 -4.12 9.78
CA ALA A 473 -12.46 -5.14 9.94
C ALA A 473 -12.01 -6.49 9.36
N GLY A 474 -11.40 -6.49 8.16
CA GLY A 474 -10.82 -7.69 7.55
C GLY A 474 -9.67 -8.29 8.37
N ASN A 475 -8.82 -7.46 9.00
CA ASN A 475 -7.75 -7.94 9.87
C ASN A 475 -8.30 -8.59 11.16
N LEU A 476 -9.30 -7.97 11.78
CA LEU A 476 -9.97 -8.51 12.95
C LEU A 476 -10.68 -9.84 12.64
N ALA A 477 -11.37 -9.90 11.49
CA ALA A 477 -12.00 -11.14 11.02
C ALA A 477 -10.97 -12.25 10.76
N ALA A 478 -9.86 -11.93 10.06
CA ALA A 478 -8.81 -12.91 9.77
C ALA A 478 -8.11 -13.42 11.02
N LYS A 479 -8.04 -12.63 12.09
CA LYS A 479 -7.50 -13.06 13.40
C LYS A 479 -8.35 -14.16 14.05
N ASP A 480 -9.67 -14.02 13.93
CA ASP A 480 -10.62 -14.95 14.58
C ASP A 480 -10.96 -16.15 13.68
N LEU A 481 -11.08 -15.94 12.36
CA LEU A 481 -11.57 -16.92 11.39
C LEU A 481 -10.47 -17.55 10.51
N GLY A 482 -9.27 -16.97 10.51
CA GLY A 482 -8.22 -17.27 9.54
C GLY A 482 -8.44 -16.57 8.20
N LYS A 483 -7.39 -16.56 7.35
CA LYS A 483 -7.43 -15.88 6.04
C LYS A 483 -8.13 -16.71 4.96
N GLU A 484 -8.06 -18.03 5.05
CA GLU A 484 -8.56 -18.94 4.00
C GLU A 484 -10.09 -19.02 3.94
N SER A 485 -10.76 -18.84 5.08
CA SER A 485 -12.22 -18.93 5.19
C SER A 485 -12.94 -17.60 5.20
N LEU A 486 -12.21 -16.48 5.12
CA LEU A 486 -12.77 -15.13 5.19
C LEU A 486 -13.60 -14.80 3.95
N ILE A 487 -14.85 -14.36 4.16
CA ILE A 487 -15.75 -13.88 3.12
C ILE A 487 -16.19 -12.43 3.35
N ALA A 488 -16.79 -11.80 2.35
CA ALA A 488 -17.16 -10.39 2.42
C ALA A 488 -18.13 -10.04 3.57
N SER A 489 -19.05 -10.94 3.91
CA SER A 489 -19.97 -10.76 5.03
C SER A 489 -19.28 -10.74 6.40
N ASP A 490 -18.14 -11.40 6.55
CA ASP A 490 -17.35 -11.34 7.78
C ASP A 490 -16.78 -9.94 7.99
N ILE A 491 -16.31 -9.29 6.91
CA ILE A 491 -15.83 -7.90 6.97
C ILE A 491 -16.96 -7.01 7.54
N ILE A 492 -18.19 -7.17 7.06
CA ILE A 492 -19.35 -6.42 7.56
C ILE A 492 -19.64 -6.71 9.04
N GLN A 493 -19.52 -7.97 9.45
CA GLN A 493 -19.74 -8.37 10.84
C GLN A 493 -18.69 -7.79 11.80
N TYR A 494 -17.48 -7.59 11.33
CA TYR A 494 -16.37 -7.04 12.11
C TYR A 494 -16.25 -5.51 12.02
N LEU A 495 -17.03 -4.82 11.18
CA LEU A 495 -17.07 -3.35 11.16
C LEU A 495 -17.34 -2.72 12.52
N PRO A 496 -18.30 -3.19 13.33
CA PRO A 496 -18.51 -2.63 14.67
C PRO A 496 -17.28 -2.72 15.57
N LYS A 497 -16.54 -3.84 15.52
CA LYS A 497 -15.28 -3.99 16.27
C LYS A 497 -14.18 -3.03 15.75
N ALA A 498 -14.16 -2.76 14.45
CA ALA A 498 -13.21 -1.81 13.87
C ALA A 498 -13.49 -0.37 14.29
N PHE A 499 -14.75 0.03 14.39
CA PHE A 499 -15.13 1.33 14.95
C PHE A 499 -14.73 1.45 16.43
N LEU A 500 -15.11 0.47 17.26
CA LEU A 500 -14.74 0.44 18.69
C LEU A 500 -13.23 0.56 18.89
N ARG A 501 -12.43 -0.12 18.06
CA ARG A 501 -10.97 -0.03 18.12
C ARG A 501 -10.43 1.38 17.84
N LEU A 502 -11.10 2.14 16.98
CA LEU A 502 -10.73 3.53 16.72
C LEU A 502 -11.21 4.51 17.80
N GLU A 503 -12.25 4.16 18.55
CA GLU A 503 -12.77 4.96 19.67
C GLU A 503 -11.94 4.82 20.95
N GLU A 504 -11.25 3.68 21.14
CA GLU A 504 -10.29 3.42 22.24
C GLU A 504 -9.02 4.31 22.10
#